data_0472d0dd5f22af8f01e508d81c5f9f95
#
_entry.id   0472d0dd5f22af8f01e508d81c5f9f95
#
_cell.length_a   1.000
_cell.length_b   1.000
_cell.length_c   1.000
_cell.angle_alpha   90.00
_cell.angle_beta   90.00
_cell.angle_gamma   90.00
#
_symmetry.space_group_name_H-M   'P 1'
#
loop_
_entity.id
_entity.type
_entity.pdbx_description
1 polymer ?
#
loop_
_entity_poly.entity_id
_entity_poly.type
_entity_poly.pdbx_seq_one_letter_code
_entity_poly.pdbx_strand_id
1 'polypeptide(L)'
;ADEQIDSFQKLVFVPGMIRALSDICRKTDYELVMVTNQDGLGTPSFPEETFWPVQNFLLQTLEGEGIHFSRICIDRHFPKDNAPTRKPGTGMLTVYLDGNTDMAHSYVIGDRSTDAELARNLGCKSLILGPDINWPHIAQIVIAGTRSATLHRQTAETDVRVSINLDGQGLCNIDTGIPFFDHMLSQLPHHGGFDLSIQAHGAVQVA
;
A
#
# COMPACT_ATOMS: atom_id res chain seq x y z
N ALA A 1 15.25 -25.01 -11.18
CA ALA A 1 16.03 -24.22 -10.24
C ALA A 1 15.22 -24.13 -8.98
N ASP A 2 15.85 -24.37 -7.81
CA ASP A 2 15.23 -24.10 -6.55
C ASP A 2 15.02 -22.57 -6.43
N GLU A 3 13.93 -22.14 -5.84
CA GLU A 3 13.64 -20.72 -5.64
C GLU A 3 14.18 -20.21 -4.30
N GLN A 4 15.04 -21.00 -3.64
CA GLN A 4 15.64 -20.67 -2.35
C GLN A 4 16.82 -19.72 -2.53
N ILE A 5 16.86 -18.63 -1.75
CA ILE A 5 18.00 -17.72 -1.71
C ILE A 5 18.85 -18.08 -0.49
N ASP A 6 19.71 -19.07 -0.68
CA ASP A 6 20.59 -19.69 0.31
C ASP A 6 22.05 -19.22 0.20
N SER A 7 22.34 -18.29 -0.70
CA SER A 7 23.66 -17.73 -0.91
C SER A 7 23.62 -16.32 -1.49
N PHE A 8 24.66 -15.54 -1.24
CA PHE A 8 24.79 -14.16 -1.78
C PHE A 8 24.77 -14.13 -3.32
N GLN A 9 25.22 -15.19 -3.98
CA GLN A 9 25.24 -15.30 -5.45
C GLN A 9 23.83 -15.39 -6.04
N LYS A 10 22.86 -15.87 -5.27
CA LYS A 10 21.45 -15.97 -5.68
C LYS A 10 20.66 -14.70 -5.35
N LEU A 11 21.19 -13.80 -4.50
CA LEU A 11 20.52 -12.56 -4.14
C LEU A 11 20.61 -11.57 -5.28
N VAL A 12 19.47 -11.21 -5.86
CA VAL A 12 19.38 -10.20 -6.91
C VAL A 12 18.28 -9.22 -6.56
N PHE A 13 18.61 -7.94 -6.51
CA PHE A 13 17.61 -6.89 -6.33
C PHE A 13 16.89 -6.60 -7.65
N VAL A 14 15.57 -6.58 -7.61
CA VAL A 14 14.77 -6.23 -8.79
C VAL A 14 15.03 -4.77 -9.16
N PRO A 15 15.26 -4.45 -10.46
CA PRO A 15 15.55 -3.09 -10.89
C PRO A 15 14.50 -2.07 -10.42
N GLY A 16 14.99 -0.99 -9.81
CA GLY A 16 14.15 0.10 -9.30
C GLY A 16 13.48 -0.15 -7.95
N MET A 17 13.56 -1.37 -7.37
CA MET A 17 12.89 -1.73 -6.12
C MET A 17 13.34 -0.83 -4.94
N ILE A 18 14.63 -0.71 -4.69
CA ILE A 18 15.16 0.05 -3.54
C ILE A 18 14.70 1.51 -3.63
N ARG A 19 14.86 2.14 -4.79
CA ARG A 19 14.43 3.53 -5.01
C ARG A 19 12.92 3.69 -4.80
N ALA A 20 12.12 2.79 -5.35
CA ALA A 20 10.66 2.83 -5.22
C ALA A 20 10.21 2.70 -3.77
N LEU A 21 10.74 1.74 -3.02
CA LEU A 21 10.44 1.56 -1.60
C LEU A 21 10.91 2.75 -0.76
N SER A 22 12.12 3.27 -1.01
CA SER A 22 12.63 4.48 -0.31
C SER A 22 11.75 5.70 -0.60
N ASP A 23 11.25 5.87 -1.84
CA ASP A 23 10.32 6.94 -2.20
C ASP A 23 8.97 6.78 -1.49
N ILE A 24 8.43 5.56 -1.39
CA ILE A 24 7.20 5.27 -0.64
C ILE A 24 7.41 5.64 0.84
N CYS A 25 8.47 5.14 1.49
CA CYS A 25 8.75 5.44 2.90
C CYS A 25 8.88 6.94 3.19
N ARG A 26 9.47 7.71 2.28
CA ARG A 26 9.69 9.15 2.49
C ARG A 26 8.46 10.02 2.20
N LYS A 27 7.56 9.56 1.33
CA LYS A 27 6.46 10.38 0.80
C LYS A 27 5.10 9.97 1.35
N THR A 28 5.05 8.88 2.11
CA THR A 28 3.82 8.33 2.68
C THR A 28 4.06 7.89 4.12
N ASP A 29 3.00 7.62 4.84
CA ASP A 29 2.99 7.08 6.21
C ASP A 29 2.65 5.58 6.26
N TYR A 30 2.81 4.86 5.15
CA TYR A 30 2.58 3.42 5.13
C TYR A 30 3.56 2.66 6.02
N GLU A 31 2.99 1.77 6.82
CA GLU A 31 3.75 0.73 7.51
C GLU A 31 4.16 -0.36 6.53
N LEU A 32 5.44 -0.71 6.48
CA LEU A 32 5.95 -1.79 5.65
C LEU A 32 6.05 -3.10 6.43
N VAL A 33 5.48 -4.15 5.85
CA VAL A 33 5.53 -5.52 6.39
C VAL A 33 6.09 -6.46 5.33
N MET A 34 7.14 -7.19 5.68
CA MET A 34 7.68 -8.25 4.80
C MET A 34 6.97 -9.55 5.07
N VAL A 35 6.42 -10.20 4.03
CA VAL A 35 5.74 -11.50 4.14
C VAL A 35 6.32 -12.45 3.11
N THR A 36 6.95 -13.52 3.57
CA THR A 36 7.63 -14.47 2.68
C THR A 36 7.37 -15.92 3.08
N ASN A 37 7.21 -16.79 2.07
CA ASN A 37 7.22 -18.25 2.23
C ASN A 37 8.62 -18.75 1.95
N GLN A 38 9.24 -19.41 2.92
CA GLN A 38 10.57 -19.99 2.84
C GLN A 38 10.46 -21.50 3.08
N ASP A 39 10.07 -22.21 2.03
CA ASP A 39 9.70 -23.62 2.08
C ASP A 39 10.82 -24.47 2.64
N GLY A 40 10.55 -25.14 3.78
CA GLY A 40 11.49 -26.03 4.43
C GLY A 40 12.65 -25.35 5.16
N LEU A 41 12.58 -24.04 5.44
CA LEU A 41 13.58 -23.34 6.25
C LEU A 41 13.73 -24.01 7.62
N GLY A 42 14.97 -24.32 7.99
CA GLY A 42 15.33 -25.08 9.19
C GLY A 42 15.41 -26.59 9.00
N THR A 43 15.19 -27.09 7.76
CA THR A 43 15.40 -28.49 7.40
C THR A 43 16.79 -28.69 6.75
N PRO A 44 17.27 -29.94 6.61
CA PRO A 44 18.53 -30.22 5.90
C PRO A 44 18.55 -29.72 4.44
N SER A 45 17.38 -29.56 3.78
CA SER A 45 17.29 -29.02 2.43
C SER A 45 17.40 -27.50 2.35
N PHE A 46 17.15 -26.79 3.47
CA PHE A 46 17.28 -25.33 3.58
C PHE A 46 17.70 -24.95 5.00
N PRO A 47 18.99 -25.10 5.33
CA PRO A 47 19.51 -24.80 6.68
C PRO A 47 19.41 -23.30 7.03
N GLU A 48 19.14 -23.00 8.28
CA GLU A 48 19.08 -21.61 8.75
C GLU A 48 20.43 -20.86 8.58
N GLU A 49 21.54 -21.59 8.71
CA GLU A 49 22.89 -21.04 8.55
C GLU A 49 23.15 -20.48 7.16
N THR A 50 22.44 -20.94 6.15
CA THR A 50 22.55 -20.43 4.77
C THR A 50 21.57 -19.29 4.50
N PHE A 51 20.41 -19.29 5.16
CA PHE A 51 19.38 -18.28 4.96
C PHE A 51 19.68 -16.96 5.69
N TRP A 52 19.98 -17.02 7.00
CA TRP A 52 20.07 -15.81 7.82
C TRP A 52 21.16 -14.83 7.40
N PRO A 53 22.37 -15.26 6.98
CA PRO A 53 23.37 -14.29 6.50
C PRO A 53 22.88 -13.46 5.31
N VAL A 54 22.18 -14.08 4.36
CA VAL A 54 21.65 -13.40 3.17
C VAL A 54 20.46 -12.51 3.53
N GLN A 55 19.55 -13.01 4.35
CA GLN A 55 18.39 -12.24 4.82
C GLN A 55 18.82 -11.01 5.63
N ASN A 56 19.77 -11.14 6.54
CA ASN A 56 20.28 -10.03 7.34
C ASN A 56 20.99 -8.98 6.47
N PHE A 57 21.77 -9.41 5.49
CA PHE A 57 22.41 -8.49 4.55
C PHE A 57 21.37 -7.71 3.73
N LEU A 58 20.33 -8.40 3.22
CA LEU A 58 19.21 -7.75 2.53
C LEU A 58 18.56 -6.68 3.42
N LEU A 59 18.21 -7.03 4.67
CA LEU A 59 17.55 -6.11 5.59
C LEU A 59 18.45 -4.91 5.94
N GLN A 60 19.74 -5.13 6.22
CA GLN A 60 20.69 -4.06 6.50
C GLN A 60 20.87 -3.13 5.29
N THR A 61 20.90 -3.68 4.07
CA THR A 61 20.97 -2.90 2.84
C THR A 61 19.74 -2.00 2.70
N LEU A 62 18.54 -2.54 2.91
CA LEU A 62 17.29 -1.79 2.83
C LEU A 62 17.18 -0.74 3.92
N GLU A 63 17.59 -1.07 5.15
CA GLU A 63 17.62 -0.12 6.28
C GLU A 63 18.57 1.05 6.02
N GLY A 64 19.74 0.80 5.42
CA GLY A 64 20.69 1.84 5.00
C GLY A 64 20.11 2.82 3.97
N GLU A 65 19.10 2.40 3.19
CA GLU A 65 18.38 3.23 2.23
C GLU A 65 17.08 3.85 2.82
N GLY A 66 16.89 3.76 4.15
CA GLY A 66 15.74 4.30 4.87
C GLY A 66 14.46 3.49 4.71
N ILE A 67 14.57 2.21 4.35
CA ILE A 67 13.43 1.29 4.19
C ILE A 67 13.36 0.40 5.43
N HIS A 68 12.40 0.68 6.32
CA HIS A 68 12.23 -0.03 7.57
C HIS A 68 10.97 -0.90 7.54
N PHE A 69 11.12 -2.19 7.84
CA PHE A 69 9.99 -3.09 8.03
C PHE A 69 9.62 -3.14 9.51
N SER A 70 8.39 -2.79 9.85
CA SER A 70 7.85 -2.92 11.22
C SER A 70 7.69 -4.37 11.64
N ARG A 71 7.49 -5.25 10.66
CA ARG A 71 7.36 -6.69 10.89
C ARG A 71 7.90 -7.49 9.72
N ILE A 72 8.52 -8.64 10.05
CA ILE A 72 9.01 -9.62 9.08
C ILE A 72 8.35 -10.95 9.41
N CYS A 73 7.48 -11.41 8.50
CA CYS A 73 6.70 -12.63 8.62
C CYS A 73 7.28 -13.69 7.68
N ILE A 74 7.83 -14.76 8.23
CA ILE A 74 8.46 -15.85 7.47
C ILE A 74 7.67 -17.13 7.76
N ASP A 75 7.03 -17.67 6.74
CA ASP A 75 6.44 -19.00 6.81
C ASP A 75 7.44 -20.05 6.31
N ARG A 76 7.53 -21.18 7.03
CA ARG A 76 8.50 -22.25 6.79
C ARG A 76 7.88 -23.54 6.23
N HIS A 77 6.54 -23.55 6.13
CA HIS A 77 5.81 -24.77 5.74
C HIS A 77 5.87 -25.00 4.24
N PHE A 78 5.82 -26.29 3.88
CA PHE A 78 5.65 -26.67 2.47
C PHE A 78 4.18 -26.48 2.03
N PRO A 79 3.91 -26.37 0.71
CA PRO A 79 2.53 -26.22 0.21
C PRO A 79 1.58 -27.34 0.66
N LYS A 80 2.08 -28.55 0.79
CA LYS A 80 1.30 -29.73 1.23
C LYS A 80 0.80 -29.65 2.68
N ASP A 81 1.43 -28.82 3.50
CA ASP A 81 1.10 -28.70 4.94
C ASP A 81 -0.15 -27.85 5.15
N ASN A 82 -0.62 -27.11 4.11
CA ASN A 82 -1.79 -26.23 4.16
C ASN A 82 -1.83 -25.32 5.38
N ALA A 83 -0.66 -24.83 5.81
CA ALA A 83 -0.56 -24.01 7.00
C ALA A 83 -1.27 -22.66 6.82
N PRO A 84 -2.08 -22.19 7.76
CA PRO A 84 -2.80 -20.93 7.65
C PRO A 84 -1.87 -19.71 7.64
N THR A 85 -0.62 -19.87 8.07
CA THR A 85 0.42 -18.84 8.03
C THR A 85 1.09 -18.69 6.68
N ARG A 86 1.03 -19.75 5.84
CA ARG A 86 1.61 -19.74 4.49
C ARG A 86 0.74 -18.93 3.53
N LYS A 87 1.34 -17.98 2.77
CA LYS A 87 0.62 -17.28 1.69
C LYS A 87 -0.03 -18.27 0.71
N PRO A 88 -1.32 -18.10 0.36
CA PRO A 88 -2.18 -16.93 0.56
C PRO A 88 -2.94 -16.88 1.91
N GLY A 89 -2.61 -17.72 2.89
CA GLY A 89 -3.19 -17.64 4.25
C GLY A 89 -2.79 -16.37 4.98
N THR A 90 -3.67 -15.87 5.83
CA THR A 90 -3.51 -14.60 6.57
C THR A 90 -3.03 -14.79 8.00
N GLY A 91 -2.68 -16.02 8.41
CA GLY A 91 -2.38 -16.37 9.80
C GLY A 91 -1.25 -15.59 10.46
N MET A 92 -0.25 -15.12 9.69
CA MET A 92 0.81 -14.24 10.21
C MET A 92 0.41 -12.77 10.31
N LEU A 93 -0.74 -12.38 9.73
CA LEU A 93 -1.18 -10.99 9.58
C LEU A 93 -2.47 -10.69 10.34
N THR A 94 -2.88 -11.57 11.25
CA THR A 94 -4.13 -11.42 12.01
C THR A 94 -4.19 -10.13 12.82
N VAL A 95 -3.05 -9.61 13.26
CA VAL A 95 -2.95 -8.33 13.97
C VAL A 95 -3.43 -7.14 13.14
N TYR A 96 -3.37 -7.22 11.83
CA TYR A 96 -3.85 -6.19 10.90
C TYR A 96 -5.33 -6.33 10.54
N LEU A 97 -5.99 -7.41 11.00
CA LEU A 97 -7.41 -7.68 10.77
C LEU A 97 -8.29 -7.29 11.97
N ASP A 98 -7.73 -6.60 12.96
CA ASP A 98 -8.42 -6.18 14.18
C ASP A 98 -9.32 -4.95 14.02
N GLY A 99 -9.38 -4.37 12.81
CA GLY A 99 -10.17 -3.19 12.46
C GLY A 99 -9.46 -1.86 12.67
N ASN A 100 -8.22 -1.85 13.17
CA ASN A 100 -7.43 -0.62 13.35
C ASN A 100 -6.60 -0.28 12.10
N THR A 101 -6.45 -1.22 11.15
CA THR A 101 -5.71 -1.03 9.92
C THR A 101 -6.66 -0.69 8.77
N ASP A 102 -6.35 0.36 8.01
CA ASP A 102 -7.10 0.72 6.80
C ASP A 102 -6.74 -0.22 5.64
N MET A 103 -7.41 -1.38 5.61
CA MET A 103 -7.18 -2.39 4.58
C MET A 103 -7.61 -1.92 3.20
N ALA A 104 -8.61 -1.05 3.09
CA ALA A 104 -9.09 -0.53 1.81
C ALA A 104 -8.04 0.31 1.07
N HIS A 105 -7.14 0.96 1.82
CA HIS A 105 -6.01 1.73 1.29
C HIS A 105 -4.66 1.01 1.44
N SER A 106 -4.65 -0.24 1.90
CA SER A 106 -3.45 -1.07 1.99
C SER A 106 -3.17 -1.83 0.68
N TYR A 107 -1.92 -2.25 0.49
CA TYR A 107 -1.47 -2.94 -0.72
C TYR A 107 -0.65 -4.18 -0.36
N VAL A 108 -0.88 -5.28 -1.09
CA VAL A 108 0.09 -6.38 -1.20
C VAL A 108 0.86 -6.20 -2.51
N ILE A 109 2.18 -6.13 -2.41
CA ILE A 109 3.08 -6.04 -3.56
C ILE A 109 3.83 -7.37 -3.67
N GLY A 110 3.79 -8.00 -4.82
CA GLY A 110 4.44 -9.29 -5.05
C GLY A 110 4.55 -9.63 -6.53
N ASP A 111 5.00 -10.84 -6.83
CA ASP A 111 5.23 -11.31 -8.19
C ASP A 111 4.46 -12.62 -8.52
N ARG A 112 3.67 -13.13 -7.56
CA ARG A 112 2.97 -14.41 -7.68
C ARG A 112 1.45 -14.28 -7.53
N SER A 113 0.72 -15.23 -8.06
CA SER A 113 -0.72 -15.34 -7.88
C SER A 113 -1.12 -15.44 -6.40
N THR A 114 -0.29 -16.09 -5.58
CA THR A 114 -0.50 -16.21 -4.13
C THR A 114 -0.44 -14.86 -3.41
N ASP A 115 0.26 -13.86 -3.94
CA ASP A 115 0.26 -12.50 -3.39
C ASP A 115 -1.04 -11.78 -3.73
N ALA A 116 -1.56 -11.95 -4.94
CA ALA A 116 -2.88 -11.43 -5.31
C ALA A 116 -4.02 -12.07 -4.50
N GLU A 117 -3.90 -13.38 -4.21
CA GLU A 117 -4.85 -14.08 -3.36
C GLU A 117 -4.75 -13.63 -1.90
N LEU A 118 -3.53 -13.40 -1.39
CA LEU A 118 -3.31 -12.84 -0.05
C LEU A 118 -3.99 -11.48 0.08
N ALA A 119 -3.82 -10.58 -0.91
CA ALA A 119 -4.48 -9.28 -0.92
C ALA A 119 -6.00 -9.41 -0.82
N ARG A 120 -6.57 -10.34 -1.58
CA ARG A 120 -8.02 -10.63 -1.58
C ARG A 120 -8.50 -11.13 -0.23
N ASN A 121 -7.73 -12.03 0.39
CA ASN A 121 -8.03 -12.59 1.70
C ASN A 121 -7.91 -11.57 2.84
N LEU A 122 -7.05 -10.56 2.66
CA LEU A 122 -6.89 -9.43 3.59
C LEU A 122 -7.92 -8.31 3.35
N GLY A 123 -8.59 -8.28 2.20
CA GLY A 123 -9.49 -7.18 1.81
C GLY A 123 -8.77 -5.92 1.36
N CYS A 124 -7.52 -6.04 0.87
CA CYS A 124 -6.71 -4.94 0.38
C CYS A 124 -6.43 -5.03 -1.13
N LYS A 125 -5.74 -4.03 -1.68
CA LYS A 125 -5.38 -3.99 -3.10
C LYS A 125 -4.13 -4.82 -3.38
N SER A 126 -4.01 -5.36 -4.61
CA SER A 126 -2.81 -6.06 -5.06
C SER A 126 -2.11 -5.32 -6.19
N LEU A 127 -0.78 -5.25 -6.14
CA LEU A 127 0.09 -4.73 -7.19
C LEU A 127 1.09 -5.84 -7.54
N ILE A 128 0.85 -6.51 -8.65
CA ILE A 128 1.65 -7.68 -9.06
C ILE A 128 2.67 -7.27 -10.11
N LEU A 129 3.94 -7.46 -9.79
CA LEU A 129 5.08 -7.24 -10.69
C LEU A 129 4.96 -8.14 -11.91
N GLY A 130 5.18 -7.56 -13.09
CA GLY A 130 5.07 -8.24 -14.36
C GLY A 130 5.47 -7.33 -15.52
N PRO A 131 5.15 -7.72 -16.77
CA PRO A 131 5.52 -6.94 -17.95
C PRO A 131 4.95 -5.51 -17.94
N ASP A 132 3.75 -5.34 -17.38
CA ASP A 132 3.00 -4.07 -17.41
C ASP A 132 3.21 -3.24 -16.13
N ILE A 133 3.62 -3.85 -15.02
CA ILE A 133 3.79 -3.20 -13.73
C ILE A 133 5.20 -3.45 -13.19
N ASN A 134 5.97 -2.39 -13.05
CA ASN A 134 7.31 -2.38 -12.47
C ASN A 134 7.34 -1.56 -11.17
N TRP A 135 8.46 -1.60 -10.44
CA TRP A 135 8.62 -0.89 -9.17
C TRP A 135 8.41 0.63 -9.24
N PRO A 136 8.93 1.37 -10.25
CA PRO A 136 8.61 2.78 -10.42
C PRO A 136 7.10 3.04 -10.57
N HIS A 137 6.39 2.20 -11.32
CA HIS A 137 4.94 2.31 -11.49
C HIS A 137 4.19 2.03 -10.18
N ILE A 138 4.61 1.01 -9.43
CA ILE A 138 4.08 0.71 -8.10
C ILE A 138 4.22 1.91 -7.16
N ALA A 139 5.42 2.52 -7.10
CA ALA A 139 5.64 3.70 -6.27
C ALA A 139 4.71 4.86 -6.65
N GLN A 140 4.50 5.10 -7.94
CA GLN A 140 3.56 6.12 -8.39
C GLN A 140 2.12 5.84 -7.90
N ILE A 141 1.63 4.61 -8.06
CA ILE A 141 0.28 4.23 -7.63
C ILE A 141 0.11 4.38 -6.11
N VAL A 142 1.07 3.88 -5.34
CA VAL A 142 1.00 3.92 -3.87
C VAL A 142 1.06 5.36 -3.36
N ILE A 143 1.98 6.18 -3.88
CA ILE A 143 2.14 7.58 -3.48
C ILE A 143 0.92 8.41 -3.90
N ALA A 144 0.40 8.22 -5.11
CA ALA A 144 -0.81 8.90 -5.58
C ALA A 144 -2.02 8.55 -4.71
N GLY A 145 -2.15 7.29 -4.28
CA GLY A 145 -3.24 6.83 -3.42
C GLY A 145 -3.32 7.54 -2.06
N THR A 146 -2.22 8.16 -1.59
CA THR A 146 -2.17 8.94 -0.33
C THR A 146 -2.45 10.42 -0.50
N ARG A 147 -2.46 10.94 -1.74
CA ARG A 147 -2.70 12.36 -2.02
C ARG A 147 -4.17 12.68 -2.28
N SER A 148 -5.05 11.85 -1.73
CA SER A 148 -6.49 12.07 -1.74
C SER A 148 -7.05 12.04 -0.31
N ALA A 149 -8.06 12.86 -0.05
CA ALA A 149 -8.75 12.90 1.23
C ALA A 149 -10.24 13.14 1.03
N THR A 150 -11.06 12.56 1.91
CA THR A 150 -12.48 12.86 2.00
C THR A 150 -12.82 13.18 3.44
N LEU A 151 -13.52 14.32 3.65
CA LEU A 151 -14.03 14.73 4.93
C LEU A 151 -15.55 14.85 4.87
N HIS A 152 -16.24 14.30 5.85
CA HIS A 152 -17.66 14.49 6.05
C HIS A 152 -17.89 15.04 7.44
N ARG A 153 -18.53 16.22 7.54
CA ARG A 153 -18.92 16.85 8.79
C ARG A 153 -20.41 17.12 8.76
N GLN A 154 -21.12 16.55 9.71
CA GLN A 154 -22.54 16.74 9.89
C GLN A 154 -22.83 17.32 11.27
N THR A 155 -23.69 18.32 11.33
CA THR A 155 -24.24 18.92 12.55
C THR A 155 -25.76 18.94 12.46
N ALA A 156 -26.45 19.50 13.45
CA ALA A 156 -27.92 19.65 13.37
C ALA A 156 -28.33 20.66 12.28
N GLU A 157 -27.46 21.54 11.85
CA GLU A 157 -27.77 22.67 10.96
C GLU A 157 -27.09 22.56 9.60
N THR A 158 -25.99 21.80 9.50
CA THR A 158 -25.18 21.70 8.28
C THR A 158 -24.72 20.30 8.01
N ASP A 159 -24.66 19.92 6.74
CA ASP A 159 -24.03 18.69 6.23
C ASP A 159 -23.03 19.09 5.14
N VAL A 160 -21.74 18.86 5.39
CA VAL A 160 -20.64 19.26 4.49
C VAL A 160 -19.79 18.04 4.18
N ARG A 161 -19.67 17.69 2.90
CA ARG A 161 -18.78 16.65 2.38
C ARG A 161 -17.80 17.27 1.40
N VAL A 162 -16.51 17.05 1.65
CA VAL A 162 -15.41 17.50 0.78
C VAL A 162 -14.55 16.32 0.41
N SER A 163 -14.24 16.16 -0.88
CA SER A 163 -13.27 15.18 -1.38
C SER A 163 -12.27 15.89 -2.30
N ILE A 164 -10.98 15.64 -2.08
CA ILE A 164 -9.89 16.19 -2.88
C ILE A 164 -8.98 15.06 -3.36
N ASN A 165 -8.49 15.16 -4.59
CA ASN A 165 -7.44 14.31 -5.14
C ASN A 165 -6.39 15.20 -5.80
N LEU A 166 -5.22 15.33 -5.15
CA LEU A 166 -4.13 16.20 -5.61
C LEU A 166 -3.44 15.70 -6.89
N ASP A 167 -3.65 14.44 -7.27
CA ASP A 167 -3.18 13.84 -8.52
C ASP A 167 -4.28 13.76 -9.58
N GLY A 168 -5.33 14.56 -9.42
CA GLY A 168 -6.46 14.65 -10.33
C GLY A 168 -6.14 15.34 -11.66
N GLN A 169 -7.19 15.61 -12.44
CA GLN A 169 -7.10 16.24 -13.76
C GLN A 169 -7.85 17.58 -13.83
N GLY A 170 -8.19 18.16 -12.68
CA GLY A 170 -8.97 19.39 -12.60
C GLY A 170 -10.48 19.16 -12.63
N LEU A 171 -10.95 17.93 -12.31
CA LEU A 171 -12.38 17.66 -12.22
C LEU A 171 -12.99 18.41 -11.04
N CYS A 172 -14.13 19.07 -11.31
CA CYS A 172 -14.80 19.92 -10.36
C CYS A 172 -16.28 19.51 -10.22
N ASN A 173 -16.70 19.24 -8.97
CA ASN A 173 -18.11 18.96 -8.64
C ASN A 173 -18.46 19.69 -7.33
N ILE A 174 -19.00 20.92 -7.42
CA ILE A 174 -19.23 21.78 -6.29
C ILE A 174 -20.71 22.19 -6.26
N ASP A 175 -21.34 21.96 -5.11
CA ASP A 175 -22.70 22.37 -4.81
C ASP A 175 -22.77 22.80 -3.33
N THR A 176 -22.75 24.12 -3.09
CA THR A 176 -22.92 24.71 -1.76
C THR A 176 -24.28 25.39 -1.61
N GLY A 177 -25.10 25.39 -2.65
CA GLY A 177 -26.36 26.14 -2.71
C GLY A 177 -26.17 27.66 -2.91
N ILE A 178 -24.94 28.15 -3.07
CA ILE A 178 -24.61 29.57 -3.31
C ILE A 178 -23.82 29.68 -4.63
N PRO A 179 -24.46 30.05 -5.75
CA PRO A 179 -23.85 30.00 -7.08
C PRO A 179 -22.55 30.78 -7.21
N PHE A 180 -22.44 31.94 -6.57
CA PHE A 180 -21.22 32.75 -6.59
C PHE A 180 -20.06 32.04 -5.86
N PHE A 181 -20.36 31.39 -4.72
CA PHE A 181 -19.36 30.66 -3.96
C PHE A 181 -18.91 29.39 -4.69
N ASP A 182 -19.85 28.69 -5.34
CA ASP A 182 -19.53 27.52 -6.18
C ASP A 182 -18.59 27.92 -7.33
N HIS A 183 -18.85 29.06 -7.98
CA HIS A 183 -17.97 29.58 -9.01
C HIS A 183 -16.56 29.90 -8.46
N MET A 184 -16.45 30.55 -7.33
CA MET A 184 -15.16 30.89 -6.71
C MET A 184 -14.37 29.63 -6.33
N LEU A 185 -15.02 28.63 -5.74
CA LEU A 185 -14.40 27.37 -5.35
C LEU A 185 -13.95 26.56 -6.58
N SER A 186 -14.69 26.62 -7.70
CA SER A 186 -14.35 25.90 -8.93
C SER A 186 -13.05 26.39 -9.58
N GLN A 187 -12.61 27.61 -9.27
CA GLN A 187 -11.31 28.11 -9.75
C GLN A 187 -10.12 27.36 -9.15
N LEU A 188 -10.26 26.82 -7.93
CA LEU A 188 -9.18 26.12 -7.24
C LEU A 188 -8.72 24.86 -8.00
N PRO A 189 -9.59 23.88 -8.31
CA PRO A 189 -9.18 22.70 -9.05
C PRO A 189 -8.80 23.03 -10.51
N HIS A 190 -9.46 24.02 -11.13
CA HIS A 190 -9.18 24.39 -12.51
C HIS A 190 -7.76 24.96 -12.70
N HIS A 191 -7.31 25.81 -11.79
CA HIS A 191 -5.96 26.39 -11.82
C HIS A 191 -4.92 25.52 -11.13
N GLY A 192 -5.33 24.71 -10.15
CA GLY A 192 -4.44 23.83 -9.37
C GLY A 192 -4.16 22.48 -10.01
N GLY A 193 -4.98 22.06 -11.01
CA GLY A 193 -4.82 20.77 -11.68
C GLY A 193 -5.14 19.55 -10.80
N PHE A 194 -5.95 19.73 -9.75
CA PHE A 194 -6.38 18.66 -8.85
C PHE A 194 -7.91 18.48 -8.93
N ASP A 195 -8.44 17.31 -8.51
CA ASP A 195 -9.89 17.11 -8.47
C ASP A 195 -10.46 17.59 -7.13
N LEU A 196 -11.63 18.22 -7.17
CA LEU A 196 -12.32 18.72 -5.98
C LEU A 196 -13.83 18.46 -6.10
N SER A 197 -14.40 17.81 -5.09
CA SER A 197 -15.84 17.68 -4.92
C SER A 197 -16.24 18.26 -3.58
N ILE A 198 -17.23 19.18 -3.59
CA ILE A 198 -17.79 19.80 -2.39
C ILE A 198 -19.31 19.73 -2.49
N GLN A 199 -19.93 19.15 -1.47
CA GLN A 199 -21.37 19.19 -1.26
C GLN A 199 -21.63 19.77 0.12
N ALA A 200 -22.37 20.87 0.18
CA ALA A 200 -22.72 21.51 1.43
C ALA A 200 -24.21 21.85 1.45
N HIS A 201 -24.89 21.34 2.46
CA HIS A 201 -26.29 21.61 2.71
C HIS A 201 -26.45 22.24 4.10
N GLY A 202 -27.20 23.31 4.18
CA GLY A 202 -27.47 24.02 5.42
C GLY A 202 -28.52 25.10 5.25
N ALA A 203 -29.08 25.62 6.36
CA ALA A 203 -30.00 26.74 6.31
C ALA A 203 -29.22 28.04 5.97
N VAL A 204 -29.27 28.44 4.69
CA VAL A 204 -28.78 29.77 4.29
C VAL A 204 -29.85 30.78 4.63
N GLN A 205 -29.84 31.30 5.86
CA GLN A 205 -30.62 32.52 6.16
C GLN A 205 -29.77 33.72 5.75
N VAL A 206 -30.09 34.30 4.64
CA VAL A 206 -29.59 35.64 4.27
C VAL A 206 -30.47 36.63 5.03
N ALA A 207 -29.92 37.23 6.06
CA ALA A 207 -30.56 38.34 6.78
C ALA A 207 -30.43 39.62 5.96
#